data_8c8b0e4efd3479f7cacb292c3efed356
#
_entry.id   8c8b0e4efd3479f7cacb292c3efed356
#
_cell.length_a   1.000
_cell.length_b   1.000
_cell.length_c   1.000
_cell.angle_alpha   90.00
_cell.angle_beta   90.00
_cell.angle_gamma   90.00
#
_symmetry.space_group_name_H-M   'P 1'
#
loop_
_entity.id
_entity.type
_entity.pdbx_description
1 polymer ?
#
loop_
_entity_poly.entity_id
_entity_poly.type
_entity_poly.pdbx_seq_one_letter_code
_entity_poly.pdbx_strand_id
1 'polypeptide(L)' 'MELSPGDKLRMKKCHPCGSDRCEILRAGMDFRLRCLGCGHIWEMPRSKLEKAIKAVETADGD' A
#
# COMPACT_ATOMS: atom_id res chain seq x y z
N MET A 1 -7.68 10.37 5.60
CA MET A 1 -6.55 9.41 5.53
C MET A 1 -5.46 9.99 4.63
N GLU A 2 -4.30 10.22 5.19
CA GLU A 2 -3.18 10.72 4.40
C GLU A 2 -2.27 9.58 4.00
N LEU A 3 -1.92 9.56 2.72
CA LEU A 3 -1.07 8.52 2.14
C LEU A 3 0.08 9.21 1.42
N SER A 4 1.31 8.84 1.77
CA SER A 4 2.52 9.47 1.23
C SER A 4 3.51 8.41 0.79
N PRO A 5 4.41 8.73 -0.16
CA PRO A 5 5.46 7.80 -0.53
C PRO A 5 6.30 7.41 0.70
N GLY A 6 6.61 6.14 0.79
CA GLY A 6 7.32 5.59 1.94
C GLY A 6 6.45 5.04 3.03
N ASP A 7 5.16 5.36 3.03
CA ASP A 7 4.23 4.79 3.98
C ASP A 7 3.98 3.32 3.67
N LYS A 8 3.83 2.54 4.73
CA LYS A 8 3.49 1.12 4.60
C LYS A 8 2.04 0.93 4.96
N LEU A 9 1.39 0.08 4.19
CA LEU A 9 -0.04 -0.17 4.33
C LEU A 9 -0.30 -1.63 4.62
N ARG A 10 -1.33 -1.89 5.43
CA ARG A 10 -1.86 -3.23 5.60
C ARG A 10 -3.17 -3.30 4.83
N MET A 11 -3.27 -4.26 3.94
CA MET A 11 -4.43 -4.44 3.09
C MET A 11 -5.44 -5.37 3.73
N LYS A 12 -6.71 -5.23 3.34
CA LYS A 12 -7.78 -6.09 3.85
C LYS A 12 -7.65 -7.52 3.34
N LYS A 13 -7.10 -7.68 2.13
CA LYS A 13 -6.91 -8.97 1.50
C LYS A 13 -5.44 -9.25 1.31
N CYS A 14 -5.04 -10.50 1.51
CA CYS A 14 -3.68 -10.90 1.26
C CYS A 14 -3.39 -10.90 -0.25
N HIS A 15 -2.18 -10.50 -0.60
CA HIS A 15 -1.68 -10.70 -1.95
C HIS A 15 -1.50 -12.22 -2.19
N PRO A 16 -1.54 -12.68 -3.46
CA PRO A 16 -1.33 -14.10 -3.75
C PRO A 16 -0.06 -14.71 -3.16
N CYS A 17 0.95 -13.89 -2.86
CA CYS A 17 2.17 -14.38 -2.22
C CYS A 17 2.01 -14.59 -0.70
N GLY A 18 0.85 -14.26 -0.15
CA GLY A 18 0.58 -14.45 1.27
C GLY A 18 0.80 -13.21 2.12
N SER A 19 1.36 -12.14 1.56
CA SER A 19 1.61 -10.91 2.30
C SER A 19 0.44 -9.95 2.14
N ASP A 20 0.03 -9.32 3.23
CA ASP A 20 -1.01 -8.30 3.19
C ASP A 20 -0.43 -6.88 3.33
N ARG A 21 0.88 -6.75 3.29
CA ARG A 21 1.55 -5.45 3.43
C ARG A 21 2.10 -4.96 2.12
N CYS A 22 2.01 -3.66 1.91
CA CYS A 22 2.62 -3.02 0.75
C CYS A 22 3.15 -1.65 1.14
N GLU A 23 4.02 -1.13 0.29
CA GLU A 23 4.65 0.17 0.49
C GLU A 23 4.23 1.10 -0.64
N ILE A 24 3.95 2.36 -0.30
CA ILE A 24 3.63 3.36 -1.30
C ILE A 24 4.95 3.84 -1.92
N LEU A 25 5.11 3.63 -3.22
CA LEU A 25 6.27 4.10 -3.95
C LEU A 25 6.03 5.50 -4.51
N ARG A 26 4.78 5.78 -4.90
CA ARG A 26 4.44 7.07 -5.47
C ARG A 26 3.00 7.41 -5.10
N ALA A 27 2.78 8.65 -4.76
CA ALA A 27 1.46 9.18 -4.45
C ALA A 27 1.09 10.24 -5.47
N GLY A 28 -0.16 10.22 -5.94
CA GLY A 28 -0.67 11.15 -6.92
C GLY A 28 -2.12 10.82 -7.19
N MET A 29 -2.57 11.02 -8.43
CA MET A 29 -3.91 10.60 -8.83
C MET A 29 -4.03 9.09 -8.73
N ASP A 30 -2.96 8.39 -9.12
CA ASP A 30 -2.85 6.95 -8.93
C ASP A 30 -1.69 6.68 -7.98
N PHE A 31 -1.83 5.65 -7.18
CA PHE A 31 -0.80 5.26 -6.23
C PHE A 31 -0.04 4.06 -6.78
N ARG A 32 1.28 4.14 -6.74
CA ARG A 32 2.13 3.00 -7.08
C ARG A 32 2.53 2.31 -5.79
N LEU A 33 2.29 1.01 -5.75
CA LEU A 33 2.47 0.20 -4.55
C LEU A 33 3.40 -0.97 -4.85
N ARG A 34 4.12 -1.40 -3.83
CA ARG A 34 4.97 -2.59 -3.94
C ARG A 34 4.62 -3.54 -2.80
N CYS A 35 4.38 -4.80 -3.17
CA CYS A 35 4.15 -5.85 -2.18
C CYS A 35 5.46 -6.11 -1.42
N LEU A 36 5.39 -6.06 -0.09
CA LEU A 36 6.58 -6.28 0.74
C LEU A 36 6.97 -7.76 0.83
N GLY A 37 6.07 -8.65 0.43
CA GLY A 37 6.37 -10.08 0.43
C GLY A 37 7.11 -10.54 -0.81
N CYS A 38 6.63 -10.18 -2.00
CA CYS A 38 7.19 -10.68 -3.26
C CYS A 38 7.79 -9.60 -4.15
N GLY A 39 7.62 -8.32 -3.79
CA GLY A 39 8.15 -7.23 -4.57
C GLY A 39 7.32 -6.84 -5.79
N HIS A 40 6.14 -7.43 -5.96
CA HIS A 40 5.28 -7.08 -7.08
C HIS A 40 4.86 -5.61 -6.99
N ILE A 41 4.92 -4.91 -8.12
CA ILE A 41 4.56 -3.50 -8.19
C ILE A 41 3.30 -3.35 -9.04
N TRP A 42 2.34 -2.55 -8.54
CA TRP A 42 1.13 -2.26 -9.29
C TRP A 42 0.66 -0.85 -8.98
N GLU A 43 -0.28 -0.37 -9.79
CA GLU A 43 -0.87 0.95 -9.58
C GLU A 43 -2.37 0.81 -9.42
N MET A 44 -2.96 1.69 -8.61
CA MET A 44 -4.39 1.73 -8.44
C MET A 44 -4.83 3.14 -8.07
N PRO A 45 -6.06 3.55 -8.44
CA PRO A 45 -6.56 4.86 -8.07
C PRO A 45 -6.76 4.95 -6.56
N ARG A 46 -6.65 6.18 -6.05
CA ARG A 46 -6.78 6.44 -4.64
C ARG A 46 -8.09 5.90 -4.05
N SER A 47 -9.20 6.08 -4.77
CA SER A 47 -10.50 5.63 -4.28
C SER A 47 -10.53 4.13 -4.03
N LYS A 48 -9.92 3.35 -4.92
CA LYS A 48 -9.84 1.90 -4.72
C LYS A 48 -8.88 1.55 -3.60
N LEU A 49 -7.77 2.26 -3.52
CA LEU A 49 -6.77 2.01 -2.49
C LEU A 49 -7.37 2.23 -1.09
N GLU A 50 -8.08 3.34 -0.91
CA GLU A 50 -8.68 3.65 0.38
C GLU A 50 -9.64 2.56 0.84
N LYS A 51 -10.37 1.96 -0.11
CA LYS A 51 -11.29 0.88 0.22
C LYS A 51 -10.57 -0.43 0.53
N ALA A 52 -9.38 -0.60 -0.01
CA ALA A 52 -8.62 -1.83 0.16
C ALA A 52 -7.71 -1.82 1.39
N ILE A 53 -7.47 -0.66 1.98
CA ILE A 53 -6.58 -0.51 3.12
C ILE A 53 -7.30 -0.89 4.41
N LYS A 54 -6.66 -1.74 5.22
CA LYS A 54 -7.12 -2.05 6.56
C LYS A 54 -6.50 -1.09 7.58
N ALA A 55 -5.23 -0.76 7.42
CA ALA A 55 -4.52 0.13 8.32
C ALA A 55 -3.35 0.77 7.60
N VAL A 56 -2.95 1.95 8.07
CA VAL A 56 -1.76 2.64 7.57
C VAL A 56 -0.66 2.53 8.61
N GLU A 57 0.49 2.04 8.19
CA GLU A 57 1.69 1.97 9.03
C GLU A 57 2.72 2.91 8.44
N THR A 58 3.29 3.78 9.26
CA THR A 58 4.28 4.72 8.78
C THR A 58 5.66 4.09 8.77
N ALA A 59 6.50 4.56 7.83
CA ALA A 59 7.82 3.96 7.65
C ALA A 59 8.73 4.17 8.84
N ASP A 60 8.58 5.27 9.56
CA ASP A 60 9.46 5.59 10.69
C ASP A 60 9.03 4.89 11.98
N GLY A 61 7.93 4.18 11.96
CA GLY A 61 7.53 3.36 13.08
C GLY A 61 7.03 4.12 14.30
N ASP A 62 6.78 5.36 14.16
CA ASP A 62 6.27 6.15 15.28
C ASP A 62 4.81 5.94 15.52
#